data_98ccf916375193018b0b14834f7f9501
#
_entry.id   98ccf916375193018b0b14834f7f9501
#
_cell.length_a   1.000
_cell.length_b   1.000
_cell.length_c   1.000
_cell.angle_alpha   90.00
_cell.angle_beta   90.00
_cell.angle_gamma   90.00
#
_symmetry.space_group_name_H-M   'P 1'
#
loop_
_entity.id
_entity.type
_entity.pdbx_description
1 polymer ?
#
loop_
_entity_poly.entity_id
_entity_poly.type
_entity_poly.pdbx_seq_one_letter_code
_entity_poly.pdbx_strand_id
1 'polypeptide(L)'
;MTSFGSFAKRIYRIAAIIPAALIALALFATPAAHAWGCQGHETVALIAEMHMSPQVLAKVNQILKDSPIDPALNRYCKETGLTPMADAATWPDDLRGTRPEASPWHYIDIPRGGARADIAAACPEKEGCITKALRTQVEILRAASSTPLQRADALRFIIHFVGDIHQPLHDTTNNDRGGNCIPVEFFGAEPQTRNPQSESYSPNLHSVWDSSILGRMAGTETVQQFAAETNTAQASRISGWMSGTSNFDDWAWEGHEIAETAVYGKLPHLIPVEKPVEIDSCAGDDNIGNRLLALHEDLEQPYQDASAPVVQQQLAKAGARLAALLNDILK
;
A
#
# COMPACT_ATOMS: atom_id res chain seq x y z
N MET A 1 48.76 86.20 -3.91
CA MET A 1 47.37 86.34 -4.38
C MET A 1 46.91 85.01 -4.79
N THR A 2 46.10 84.54 -4.09
CA THR A 2 45.67 83.27 -3.65
C THR A 2 44.81 82.49 -4.72
N SER A 3 45.26 81.27 -5.02
CA SER A 3 44.53 80.33 -5.84
C SER A 3 43.87 79.25 -4.96
N PHE A 4 42.55 79.14 -5.06
CA PHE A 4 41.81 78.10 -4.39
C PHE A 4 41.67 76.86 -5.30
N GLY A 5 42.23 75.76 -4.86
CA GLY A 5 42.05 74.43 -5.50
C GLY A 5 40.79 73.76 -5.01
N SER A 6 39.97 73.31 -5.98
CA SER A 6 38.76 72.57 -5.78
C SER A 6 39.06 71.04 -5.61
N PHE A 7 38.71 70.50 -4.45
CA PHE A 7 38.74 69.03 -4.19
C PHE A 7 37.41 68.37 -4.63
N ALA A 8 37.45 67.68 -5.70
CA ALA A 8 36.33 66.82 -6.14
C ALA A 8 36.34 65.53 -5.34
N LYS A 9 35.34 65.33 -4.46
CA LYS A 9 35.09 64.07 -3.76
C LYS A 9 34.43 63.05 -4.71
N ARG A 10 35.18 62.01 -5.10
CA ARG A 10 34.63 60.83 -5.77
C ARG A 10 33.88 59.97 -4.74
N ILE A 11 32.56 59.88 -4.89
CA ILE A 11 31.70 58.95 -4.12
C ILE A 11 31.71 57.63 -4.86
N TYR A 12 32.36 56.60 -4.31
CA TYR A 12 32.25 55.23 -4.76
C TYR A 12 30.90 54.65 -4.27
N ARG A 13 29.97 54.43 -5.18
CA ARG A 13 28.79 53.61 -4.91
C ARG A 13 29.21 52.15 -4.92
N ILE A 14 29.29 51.55 -3.73
CA ILE A 14 29.41 50.09 -3.59
C ILE A 14 28.01 49.52 -3.86
N ALA A 15 27.82 48.91 -5.04
CA ALA A 15 26.65 48.09 -5.32
C ALA A 15 26.80 46.76 -4.56
N ALA A 16 26.07 46.63 -3.47
CA ALA A 16 25.95 45.35 -2.80
C ALA A 16 25.17 44.36 -3.71
N ILE A 17 25.87 43.41 -4.28
CA ILE A 17 25.28 42.26 -4.97
C ILE A 17 24.80 41.30 -3.89
N ILE A 18 23.50 41.27 -3.63
CA ILE A 18 22.87 40.23 -2.82
C ILE A 18 22.79 39.01 -3.69
N PRO A 19 23.45 37.89 -3.34
CA PRO A 19 23.19 36.64 -4.06
C PRO A 19 21.77 36.20 -3.72
N ALA A 20 20.88 36.17 -4.71
CA ALA A 20 19.59 35.51 -4.61
C ALA A 20 19.84 34.01 -4.43
N ALA A 21 19.82 33.55 -3.19
CA ALA A 21 19.78 32.14 -2.88
C ALA A 21 18.42 31.61 -3.41
N LEU A 22 18.44 30.95 -4.56
CA LEU A 22 17.37 30.13 -5.04
C LEU A 22 17.21 28.96 -4.06
N ILE A 23 16.31 29.11 -3.09
CA ILE A 23 15.79 28.00 -2.30
C ILE A 23 14.95 27.19 -3.28
N ALA A 24 15.55 26.16 -3.87
CA ALA A 24 14.82 25.12 -4.54
C ALA A 24 13.98 24.41 -3.47
N LEU A 25 12.70 24.79 -3.34
CA LEU A 25 11.71 24.01 -2.63
C LEU A 25 11.57 22.69 -3.43
N ALA A 26 12.31 21.68 -3.01
CA ALA A 26 12.02 20.33 -3.46
C ALA A 26 10.64 20.00 -2.90
N LEU A 27 9.63 20.05 -3.78
CA LEU A 27 8.33 19.47 -3.55
C LEU A 27 8.56 17.95 -3.46
N PHE A 28 8.85 17.47 -2.27
CA PHE A 28 8.75 16.05 -1.97
C PHE A 28 7.28 15.72 -2.06
N ALA A 29 6.86 15.18 -3.21
CA ALA A 29 5.59 14.50 -3.32
C ALA A 29 5.64 13.35 -2.30
N THR A 30 4.91 13.52 -1.21
CA THR A 30 4.82 12.47 -0.18
C THR A 30 4.02 11.33 -0.77
N PRO A 31 4.49 10.08 -0.66
CA PRO A 31 3.71 8.94 -1.09
C PRO A 31 2.39 8.90 -0.31
N ALA A 32 1.28 8.76 -1.00
CA ALA A 32 0.02 8.37 -0.40
C ALA A 32 0.22 7.01 0.30
N ALA A 33 -0.50 6.75 1.38
CA ALA A 33 -0.53 5.40 1.94
C ALA A 33 -1.04 4.45 0.84
N HIS A 34 -0.20 3.53 0.43
CA HIS A 34 -0.50 2.48 -0.54
C HIS A 34 -0.51 1.18 0.25
N ALA A 35 -1.42 0.27 -0.06
CA ALA A 35 -1.37 -1.12 0.34
C ALA A 35 0.04 -1.66 0.17
N TRP A 36 0.41 -2.77 0.73
CA TRP A 36 1.81 -3.20 0.65
C TRP A 36 2.65 -2.31 -0.27
N GLY A 37 3.52 -1.45 0.20
CA GLY A 37 4.27 -0.51 -0.67
C GLY A 37 4.88 -1.22 -1.89
N CYS A 38 5.51 -0.51 -2.79
CA CYS A 38 6.02 -1.07 -4.05
C CYS A 38 6.70 -2.43 -3.87
N GLN A 39 7.62 -2.52 -2.91
CA GLN A 39 8.36 -3.75 -2.63
C GLN A 39 7.47 -4.93 -2.20
N GLY A 40 6.39 -4.67 -1.47
CA GLY A 40 5.48 -5.73 -1.01
C GLY A 40 4.66 -6.33 -2.15
N HIS A 41 4.05 -5.50 -3.00
CA HIS A 41 3.32 -5.98 -4.18
C HIS A 41 4.22 -6.73 -5.17
N GLU A 42 5.41 -6.21 -5.43
CA GLU A 42 6.41 -6.87 -6.27
C GLU A 42 6.83 -8.23 -5.67
N THR A 43 7.02 -8.30 -4.34
CA THR A 43 7.32 -9.55 -3.63
C THR A 43 6.21 -10.58 -3.81
N VAL A 44 4.95 -10.19 -3.64
CA VAL A 44 3.79 -11.08 -3.86
C VAL A 44 3.75 -11.60 -5.29
N ALA A 45 3.97 -10.74 -6.28
CA ALA A 45 3.99 -11.11 -7.69
C ALA A 45 5.11 -12.11 -7.99
N LEU A 46 6.34 -11.83 -7.52
CA LEU A 46 7.50 -12.71 -7.72
C LEU A 46 7.31 -14.09 -7.06
N ILE A 47 6.75 -14.14 -5.84
CA ILE A 47 6.43 -15.41 -5.19
C ILE A 47 5.37 -16.17 -6.01
N ALA A 48 4.34 -15.49 -6.54
CA ALA A 48 3.35 -16.14 -7.37
C ALA A 48 3.95 -16.75 -8.65
N GLU A 49 4.88 -16.05 -9.30
CA GLU A 49 5.59 -16.58 -10.48
C GLU A 49 6.35 -17.87 -10.19
N MET A 50 6.91 -18.03 -8.97
CA MET A 50 7.62 -19.26 -8.57
C MET A 50 6.70 -20.48 -8.48
N HIS A 51 5.37 -20.29 -8.36
CA HIS A 51 4.39 -21.36 -8.14
C HIS A 51 3.37 -21.49 -9.27
N MET A 52 3.43 -20.65 -10.29
CA MET A 52 2.62 -20.83 -11.50
C MET A 52 3.17 -21.92 -12.40
N SER A 53 2.28 -22.63 -13.12
CA SER A 53 2.73 -23.49 -14.20
C SER A 53 3.38 -22.67 -15.31
N PRO A 54 4.40 -23.21 -16.02
CA PRO A 54 5.05 -22.49 -17.12
C PRO A 54 4.07 -22.00 -18.19
N GLN A 55 3.01 -22.76 -18.46
CA GLN A 55 1.97 -22.42 -19.43
C GLN A 55 1.14 -21.22 -18.97
N VAL A 56 0.76 -21.16 -17.67
CA VAL A 56 -0.01 -20.05 -17.10
C VAL A 56 0.86 -18.80 -17.02
N LEU A 57 2.11 -18.90 -16.60
CA LEU A 57 3.05 -17.77 -16.57
C LEU A 57 3.24 -17.17 -17.97
N ALA A 58 3.37 -18.02 -19.00
CA ALA A 58 3.47 -17.56 -20.38
C ALA A 58 2.20 -16.81 -20.83
N LYS A 59 0.98 -17.29 -20.46
CA LYS A 59 -0.28 -16.59 -20.75
C LYS A 59 -0.39 -15.25 -20.02
N VAL A 60 -0.02 -15.18 -18.73
CA VAL A 60 0.02 -13.95 -17.94
C VAL A 60 0.91 -12.93 -18.63
N ASN A 61 2.14 -13.30 -18.96
CA ASN A 61 3.10 -12.42 -19.62
C ASN A 61 2.60 -11.96 -21.00
N GLN A 62 1.91 -12.84 -21.75
CA GLN A 62 1.35 -12.49 -23.05
C GLN A 62 0.21 -11.45 -22.91
N ILE A 63 -0.72 -11.64 -21.95
CA ILE A 63 -1.82 -10.70 -21.68
C ILE A 63 -1.27 -9.31 -21.35
N LEU A 64 -0.27 -9.24 -20.47
CA LEU A 64 0.33 -7.97 -20.04
C LEU A 64 1.11 -7.30 -21.18
N LYS A 65 1.78 -8.07 -22.02
CA LYS A 65 2.52 -7.57 -23.19
C LYS A 65 1.60 -7.05 -24.29
N ASP A 66 0.47 -7.69 -24.53
CA ASP A 66 -0.50 -7.31 -25.59
C ASP A 66 -1.23 -6.00 -25.26
N SER A 67 -1.25 -5.62 -23.99
CA SER A 67 -1.84 -4.36 -23.52
C SER A 67 -0.91 -3.72 -22.50
N PRO A 68 0.19 -3.09 -22.92
CA PRO A 68 1.17 -2.50 -22.00
C PRO A 68 0.53 -1.35 -21.18
N ILE A 69 1.14 -1.04 -20.04
CA ILE A 69 0.79 0.12 -19.23
C ILE A 69 1.06 1.36 -20.07
N ASP A 70 0.13 2.35 -19.99
CA ASP A 70 0.31 3.63 -20.67
C ASP A 70 1.59 4.32 -20.16
N PRO A 71 2.57 4.58 -21.02
CA PRO A 71 3.82 5.23 -20.62
C PRO A 71 3.63 6.68 -20.15
N ALA A 72 2.47 7.29 -20.40
CA ALA A 72 2.13 8.62 -19.89
C ALA A 72 1.56 8.57 -18.45
N LEU A 73 1.24 7.38 -17.93
CA LEU A 73 0.76 7.23 -16.56
C LEU A 73 1.87 7.63 -15.58
N ASN A 74 1.54 8.53 -14.66
CA ASN A 74 2.48 8.90 -13.59
C ASN A 74 2.55 7.77 -12.56
N ARG A 75 3.60 6.96 -12.64
CA ARG A 75 3.83 5.83 -11.76
C ARG A 75 4.42 6.28 -10.43
N TYR A 76 3.77 5.89 -9.34
CA TYR A 76 4.31 6.03 -7.98
C TYR A 76 5.48 5.07 -7.76
N CYS A 77 5.25 3.80 -8.04
CA CYS A 77 6.32 2.80 -8.08
C CYS A 77 6.95 2.82 -9.48
N LYS A 78 8.22 3.16 -9.53
CA LYS A 78 8.95 3.15 -10.81
C LYS A 78 9.09 1.72 -11.28
N GLU A 79 8.93 1.51 -12.59
CA GLU A 79 9.22 0.21 -13.18
C GLU A 79 10.66 -0.21 -12.85
N THR A 80 10.79 -1.34 -12.20
CA THR A 80 12.09 -1.90 -11.82
C THR A 80 12.67 -2.79 -12.90
N GLY A 81 11.89 -3.14 -13.92
CA GLY A 81 12.25 -4.08 -14.97
C GLY A 81 12.44 -5.51 -14.46
N LEU A 82 11.84 -5.85 -13.31
CA LEU A 82 11.95 -7.18 -12.71
C LEU A 82 11.26 -8.23 -13.58
N THR A 83 9.94 -8.14 -13.66
CA THR A 83 9.09 -8.98 -14.51
C THR A 83 7.85 -8.19 -14.92
N PRO A 84 7.15 -8.56 -16.02
CA PRO A 84 5.90 -7.90 -16.38
C PRO A 84 4.84 -7.98 -15.28
N MET A 85 4.84 -9.05 -14.50
CA MET A 85 3.87 -9.24 -13.41
C MET A 85 4.21 -8.39 -12.19
N ALA A 86 5.49 -8.26 -11.83
CA ALA A 86 5.92 -7.37 -10.76
C ALA A 86 5.64 -5.90 -11.10
N ASP A 87 5.92 -5.47 -12.34
CA ASP A 87 5.59 -4.11 -12.79
C ASP A 87 4.07 -3.86 -12.82
N ALA A 88 3.27 -4.87 -13.13
CA ALA A 88 1.80 -4.81 -13.12
C ALA A 88 1.22 -4.71 -11.70
N ALA A 89 1.91 -5.24 -10.70
CA ALA A 89 1.42 -5.38 -9.34
C ALA A 89 1.16 -4.04 -8.64
N THR A 90 1.81 -2.95 -9.06
CA THR A 90 1.67 -1.62 -8.46
C THR A 90 0.79 -0.66 -9.26
N TRP A 91 0.36 -1.08 -10.47
CA TRP A 91 -0.40 -0.23 -11.39
C TRP A 91 -1.77 0.25 -10.84
N PRO A 92 -2.58 -0.54 -10.09
CA PRO A 92 -3.86 -0.06 -9.58
C PRO A 92 -3.77 1.18 -8.67
N ASP A 93 -2.71 1.30 -7.88
CA ASP A 93 -2.47 2.48 -7.05
C ASP A 93 -2.24 3.76 -7.86
N ASP A 94 -1.60 3.65 -9.02
CA ASP A 94 -1.36 4.78 -9.92
C ASP A 94 -2.65 5.33 -10.53
N LEU A 95 -3.75 4.56 -10.49
CA LEU A 95 -5.04 4.95 -11.04
C LEU A 95 -5.89 5.81 -10.10
N ARG A 96 -5.55 5.92 -8.82
CA ARG A 96 -6.37 6.63 -7.81
C ARG A 96 -6.73 8.06 -8.22
N GLY A 97 -5.84 8.75 -8.94
CA GLY A 97 -6.10 10.11 -9.46
C GLY A 97 -6.95 10.18 -10.72
N THR A 98 -7.04 9.10 -11.49
CA THR A 98 -7.72 9.05 -12.80
C THR A 98 -8.97 8.17 -12.78
N ARG A 99 -9.06 7.23 -11.84
CA ARG A 99 -10.18 6.31 -11.64
C ARG A 99 -10.57 6.26 -10.16
N PRO A 100 -11.10 7.38 -9.60
CA PRO A 100 -11.43 7.49 -8.18
C PRO A 100 -12.46 6.44 -7.72
N GLU A 101 -13.31 5.94 -8.64
CA GLU A 101 -14.27 4.86 -8.37
C GLU A 101 -13.60 3.53 -7.97
N ALA A 102 -12.32 3.33 -8.32
CA ALA A 102 -11.58 2.14 -7.93
C ALA A 102 -10.95 2.26 -6.53
N SER A 103 -10.96 3.43 -5.91
CA SER A 103 -10.34 3.63 -4.60
C SER A 103 -10.91 2.71 -3.49
N PRO A 104 -12.23 2.49 -3.36
CA PRO A 104 -12.78 1.56 -2.38
C PRO A 104 -12.48 0.07 -2.66
N TRP A 105 -12.00 -0.25 -3.86
CA TRP A 105 -11.73 -1.65 -4.25
C TRP A 105 -10.48 -2.23 -3.62
N HIS A 106 -9.67 -1.40 -2.95
CA HIS A 106 -8.41 -1.81 -2.33
C HIS A 106 -8.59 -2.36 -0.91
N TYR A 107 -9.77 -2.22 -0.29
CA TYR A 107 -9.99 -2.58 1.11
C TYR A 107 -11.43 -3.00 1.39
N ILE A 108 -11.66 -3.49 2.59
CA ILE A 108 -12.98 -3.71 3.19
C ILE A 108 -12.93 -3.33 4.67
N ASP A 109 -13.78 -2.40 5.07
CA ASP A 109 -13.80 -1.83 6.42
C ASP A 109 -14.65 -2.69 7.38
N ILE A 110 -14.20 -3.92 7.67
CA ILE A 110 -14.84 -4.75 8.70
C ILE A 110 -14.60 -4.07 10.05
N PRO A 111 -15.68 -3.73 10.80
CA PRO A 111 -15.51 -3.06 12.08
C PRO A 111 -14.72 -3.90 13.06
N ARG A 112 -13.75 -3.31 13.73
CA ARG A 112 -13.00 -3.95 14.78
C ARG A 112 -13.93 -4.46 15.90
N GLY A 113 -13.68 -5.69 16.39
CA GLY A 113 -14.59 -6.38 17.32
C GLY A 113 -15.88 -6.89 16.67
N GLY A 114 -16.02 -6.75 15.35
CA GLY A 114 -17.15 -7.24 14.57
C GLY A 114 -17.18 -8.77 14.45
N ALA A 115 -18.21 -9.25 13.77
CA ALA A 115 -18.39 -10.66 13.47
C ALA A 115 -18.25 -10.91 11.96
N ARG A 116 -17.99 -12.15 11.56
CA ARG A 116 -17.90 -12.53 10.13
C ARG A 116 -19.15 -12.13 9.31
N ALA A 117 -20.31 -12.04 9.94
CA ALA A 117 -21.54 -11.60 9.28
C ALA A 117 -21.48 -10.12 8.84
N ASP A 118 -20.61 -9.32 9.43
CA ASP A 118 -20.48 -7.89 9.11
C ASP A 118 -19.77 -7.63 7.78
N ILE A 119 -19.11 -8.65 7.18
CA ILE A 119 -18.50 -8.57 5.85
C ILE A 119 -19.48 -8.04 4.80
N ALA A 120 -20.73 -8.52 4.83
CA ALA A 120 -21.74 -8.10 3.86
C ALA A 120 -22.10 -6.61 4.01
N ALA A 121 -22.15 -6.09 5.24
CA ALA A 121 -22.39 -4.68 5.51
C ALA A 121 -21.18 -3.80 5.22
N ALA A 122 -19.96 -4.33 5.42
CA ALA A 122 -18.71 -3.65 5.14
C ALA A 122 -18.38 -3.54 3.63
N CYS A 123 -19.20 -4.18 2.77
CA CYS A 123 -19.04 -4.10 1.31
C CYS A 123 -20.27 -3.45 0.65
N PRO A 124 -20.36 -2.11 0.60
CA PRO A 124 -21.51 -1.41 0.04
C PRO A 124 -21.75 -1.76 -1.42
N GLU A 125 -23.02 -1.91 -1.81
CA GLU A 125 -23.38 -2.36 -3.18
C GLU A 125 -22.93 -1.36 -4.25
N LYS A 126 -22.97 -0.08 -3.95
CA LYS A 126 -22.67 0.99 -4.89
C LYS A 126 -21.16 1.24 -5.04
N GLU A 127 -20.46 1.41 -3.94
CA GLU A 127 -19.02 1.73 -3.90
C GLU A 127 -18.18 0.46 -4.12
N GLY A 128 -18.66 -0.67 -3.64
CA GLY A 128 -17.95 -1.93 -3.64
C GLY A 128 -16.90 -2.03 -2.53
N CYS A 129 -16.12 -3.08 -2.58
CA CYS A 129 -15.00 -3.37 -1.70
C CYS A 129 -14.06 -4.36 -2.38
N ILE A 130 -12.94 -4.70 -1.75
CA ILE A 130 -11.91 -5.59 -2.30
C ILE A 130 -12.45 -6.98 -2.68
N THR A 131 -13.32 -7.59 -1.86
CA THR A 131 -13.86 -8.93 -2.15
C THR A 131 -14.78 -8.93 -3.35
N LYS A 132 -15.60 -7.88 -3.53
CA LYS A 132 -16.46 -7.68 -4.70
C LYS A 132 -15.62 -7.37 -5.94
N ALA A 133 -14.62 -6.52 -5.81
CA ALA A 133 -13.70 -6.17 -6.90
C ALA A 133 -12.97 -7.42 -7.41
N LEU A 134 -12.40 -8.24 -6.53
CA LEU A 134 -11.73 -9.49 -6.91
C LEU A 134 -12.67 -10.44 -7.69
N ARG A 135 -13.91 -10.63 -7.21
CA ARG A 135 -14.91 -11.45 -7.95
C ARG A 135 -15.15 -10.90 -9.35
N THR A 136 -15.39 -9.61 -9.46
CA THR A 136 -15.65 -8.94 -10.75
C THR A 136 -14.45 -9.07 -11.69
N GLN A 137 -13.23 -8.85 -11.22
CA GLN A 137 -12.05 -8.94 -12.07
C GLN A 137 -11.78 -10.38 -12.52
N VAL A 138 -12.03 -11.37 -11.66
CA VAL A 138 -11.95 -12.80 -12.03
C VAL A 138 -12.95 -13.15 -13.14
N GLU A 139 -14.19 -12.66 -13.03
CA GLU A 139 -15.21 -12.85 -14.08
C GLU A 139 -14.79 -12.22 -15.40
N ILE A 140 -14.28 -10.99 -15.38
CA ILE A 140 -13.77 -10.30 -16.59
C ILE A 140 -12.60 -11.06 -17.20
N LEU A 141 -11.65 -11.54 -16.40
CA LEU A 141 -10.49 -12.27 -16.90
C LEU A 141 -10.88 -13.61 -17.54
N ARG A 142 -11.91 -14.30 -16.99
CA ARG A 142 -12.46 -15.57 -17.53
C ARG A 142 -13.31 -15.39 -18.77
N ALA A 143 -13.99 -14.26 -18.91
CA ALA A 143 -14.98 -14.07 -19.97
C ALA A 143 -14.35 -14.05 -21.36
N ALA A 144 -14.82 -14.92 -22.25
CA ALA A 144 -14.36 -14.97 -23.64
C ALA A 144 -14.74 -13.68 -24.45
N SER A 145 -15.75 -12.94 -23.98
CA SER A 145 -16.19 -11.68 -24.57
C SER A 145 -15.33 -10.47 -24.17
N SER A 146 -14.47 -10.60 -23.18
CA SER A 146 -13.61 -9.49 -22.73
C SER A 146 -12.56 -9.15 -23.77
N THR A 147 -12.39 -7.85 -24.03
CA THR A 147 -11.33 -7.35 -24.90
C THR A 147 -9.93 -7.60 -24.31
N PRO A 148 -8.87 -7.58 -25.14
CA PRO A 148 -7.51 -7.69 -24.61
C PRO A 148 -7.19 -6.69 -23.50
N LEU A 149 -7.62 -5.42 -23.65
CA LEU A 149 -7.42 -4.40 -22.64
C LEU A 149 -8.18 -4.71 -21.33
N GLN A 150 -9.45 -5.11 -21.41
CA GLN A 150 -10.22 -5.50 -20.23
C GLN A 150 -9.59 -6.67 -19.48
N ARG A 151 -9.06 -7.66 -20.21
CA ARG A 151 -8.35 -8.80 -19.63
C ARG A 151 -7.05 -8.39 -18.94
N ALA A 152 -6.29 -7.48 -19.55
CA ALA A 152 -5.03 -6.98 -18.98
C ALA A 152 -5.29 -6.14 -17.73
N ASP A 153 -6.28 -5.25 -17.75
CA ASP A 153 -6.66 -4.45 -16.58
C ASP A 153 -7.17 -5.35 -15.44
N ALA A 154 -8.04 -6.31 -15.76
CA ALA A 154 -8.54 -7.28 -14.78
C ALA A 154 -7.41 -8.09 -14.15
N LEU A 155 -6.43 -8.51 -14.95
CA LEU A 155 -5.25 -9.23 -14.46
C LEU A 155 -4.40 -8.35 -13.52
N ARG A 156 -4.16 -7.08 -13.87
CA ARG A 156 -3.44 -6.12 -13.01
C ARG A 156 -4.14 -5.91 -11.68
N PHE A 157 -5.47 -5.71 -11.70
CA PHE A 157 -6.27 -5.59 -10.48
C PHE A 157 -6.21 -6.86 -9.63
N ILE A 158 -6.29 -8.06 -10.21
CA ILE A 158 -6.19 -9.32 -9.47
C ILE A 158 -4.82 -9.44 -8.79
N ILE A 159 -3.73 -9.18 -9.53
CA ILE A 159 -2.37 -9.26 -9.00
C ILE A 159 -2.21 -8.34 -7.78
N HIS A 160 -2.70 -7.12 -7.86
CA HIS A 160 -2.62 -6.13 -6.80
C HIS A 160 -3.53 -6.47 -5.62
N PHE A 161 -4.84 -6.66 -5.87
CA PHE A 161 -5.82 -6.86 -4.80
C PHE A 161 -5.62 -8.15 -4.02
N VAL A 162 -5.01 -9.18 -4.62
CA VAL A 162 -4.60 -10.35 -3.83
C VAL A 162 -3.46 -9.99 -2.86
N GLY A 163 -2.63 -9.03 -3.18
CA GLY A 163 -1.70 -8.43 -2.22
C GLY A 163 -2.45 -7.71 -1.10
N ASP A 164 -3.32 -6.77 -1.47
CA ASP A 164 -4.07 -5.92 -0.54
C ASP A 164 -4.86 -6.71 0.50
N ILE A 165 -5.65 -7.70 0.06
CA ILE A 165 -6.49 -8.53 0.95
C ILE A 165 -5.68 -9.41 1.92
N HIS A 166 -4.34 -9.42 1.81
CA HIS A 166 -3.44 -10.07 2.75
C HIS A 166 -2.67 -9.06 3.61
N GLN A 167 -2.94 -7.75 3.47
CA GLN A 167 -2.48 -6.71 4.39
C GLN A 167 -3.57 -6.49 5.44
N PRO A 168 -3.37 -6.86 6.71
CA PRO A 168 -4.45 -6.93 7.69
C PRO A 168 -5.24 -5.63 7.88
N LEU A 169 -4.60 -4.47 7.73
CA LEU A 169 -5.26 -3.16 7.86
C LEU A 169 -6.11 -2.77 6.63
N HIS A 170 -6.06 -3.56 5.55
CA HIS A 170 -7.01 -3.45 4.44
C HIS A 170 -8.34 -4.17 4.69
N ASP A 171 -8.40 -4.99 5.74
CA ASP A 171 -9.57 -5.82 6.06
C ASP A 171 -10.27 -5.38 7.35
N THR A 172 -9.90 -4.22 7.92
CA THR A 172 -10.45 -3.78 9.19
C THR A 172 -10.41 -2.28 9.36
N THR A 173 -11.33 -1.74 10.14
CA THR A 173 -11.32 -0.35 10.60
C THR A 173 -11.77 -0.26 12.06
N ASN A 174 -11.18 0.70 12.79
CA ASN A 174 -11.62 1.12 14.13
C ASN A 174 -12.04 2.60 14.11
N ASN A 175 -12.75 3.02 13.06
CA ASN A 175 -12.99 4.43 12.71
C ASN A 175 -11.70 5.21 12.47
N ASP A 176 -10.64 4.53 12.08
CA ASP A 176 -9.30 5.05 11.91
C ASP A 176 -8.79 4.87 10.48
N ARG A 177 -9.68 4.49 9.56
CA ARG A 177 -9.36 4.24 8.15
C ARG A 177 -8.25 3.20 8.01
N GLY A 178 -8.41 2.04 8.69
CA GLY A 178 -7.41 0.99 8.70
C GLY A 178 -6.06 1.45 9.29
N GLY A 179 -6.08 2.22 10.38
CA GLY A 179 -4.88 2.73 11.04
C GLY A 179 -4.22 3.95 10.40
N ASN A 180 -4.78 4.51 9.31
CA ASN A 180 -4.24 5.73 8.68
C ASN A 180 -4.35 6.96 9.58
N CYS A 181 -5.31 6.97 10.52
CA CYS A 181 -5.52 8.05 11.48
C CYS A 181 -4.73 7.87 12.79
N ILE A 182 -3.90 6.85 12.91
CA ILE A 182 -3.07 6.58 14.09
C ILE A 182 -1.63 6.99 13.77
N PRO A 183 -1.18 8.19 14.14
CA PRO A 183 0.21 8.60 13.99
C PRO A 183 1.07 7.75 14.91
N VAL A 184 2.20 7.29 14.42
CA VAL A 184 3.15 6.49 15.21
C VAL A 184 4.57 7.01 15.01
N GLU A 185 5.40 6.92 16.04
CA GLU A 185 6.83 6.93 15.88
C GLU A 185 7.31 5.52 15.51
N PHE A 186 8.22 5.40 14.56
CA PHE A 186 8.77 4.12 14.16
C PHE A 186 10.29 4.22 14.03
N PHE A 187 11.02 3.64 15.03
CA PHE A 187 12.47 3.71 15.13
C PHE A 187 13.03 5.13 15.03
N GLY A 188 12.47 6.05 15.82
CA GLY A 188 12.88 7.45 15.87
C GLY A 188 12.39 8.31 14.69
N ALA A 189 11.60 7.73 13.77
CA ALA A 189 10.91 8.51 12.74
C ALA A 189 9.59 9.04 13.31
N GLU A 190 9.61 10.33 13.70
CA GLU A 190 8.44 11.04 14.23
C GLU A 190 7.36 11.25 13.17
N PRO A 191 6.07 11.10 13.52
CA PRO A 191 4.98 11.34 12.58
C PRO A 191 4.92 12.82 12.17
N GLN A 192 4.98 13.06 10.88
CA GLN A 192 4.86 14.39 10.30
C GLN A 192 3.50 14.55 9.62
N THR A 193 2.86 15.70 9.81
CA THR A 193 1.64 16.04 9.07
C THR A 193 1.98 16.23 7.61
N ARG A 194 1.47 15.37 6.73
CA ARG A 194 1.74 15.45 5.30
C ARG A 194 0.88 16.47 4.58
N ASN A 195 -0.36 16.61 4.99
CA ASN A 195 -1.32 17.55 4.43
C ASN A 195 -2.22 18.08 5.54
N PRO A 196 -2.14 19.37 5.91
CA PRO A 196 -2.99 19.95 6.95
C PRO A 196 -4.50 19.86 6.65
N GLN A 197 -4.89 19.79 5.36
CA GLN A 197 -6.31 19.68 4.97
C GLN A 197 -6.85 18.25 5.04
N SER A 198 -6.01 17.25 4.83
CA SER A 198 -6.42 15.83 4.90
C SER A 198 -6.01 15.17 6.22
N GLU A 199 -5.21 15.88 7.03
CA GLU A 199 -4.64 15.38 8.30
C GLU A 199 -4.03 13.98 8.20
N SER A 200 -3.40 13.70 7.06
CA SER A 200 -2.65 12.46 6.89
C SER A 200 -1.28 12.61 7.55
N TYR A 201 -0.90 11.60 8.32
CA TYR A 201 0.38 11.54 9.03
C TYR A 201 1.30 10.51 8.40
N SER A 202 2.60 10.65 8.59
CA SER A 202 3.57 9.63 8.25
C SER A 202 4.79 9.73 9.17
N PRO A 203 5.20 8.60 9.77
CA PRO A 203 4.51 7.31 9.72
C PRO A 203 3.16 7.33 10.47
N ASN A 204 2.28 6.46 10.02
CA ASN A 204 1.06 6.07 10.71
C ASN A 204 1.01 4.54 10.79
N LEU A 205 0.12 3.97 11.58
CA LEU A 205 0.05 2.53 11.79
C LEU A 205 -0.11 1.77 10.46
N HIS A 206 -0.94 2.27 9.54
CA HIS A 206 -1.15 1.68 8.22
C HIS A 206 0.16 1.63 7.41
N SER A 207 0.85 2.77 7.28
CA SER A 207 2.10 2.86 6.50
C SER A 207 3.25 2.05 7.10
N VAL A 208 3.24 1.82 8.42
CA VAL A 208 4.20 0.94 9.08
C VAL A 208 4.01 -0.51 8.61
N TRP A 209 2.76 -0.97 8.47
CA TRP A 209 2.45 -2.31 7.94
C TRP A 209 2.68 -2.40 6.44
N ASP A 210 2.35 -1.36 5.67
CA ASP A 210 2.54 -1.36 4.23
C ASP A 210 4.02 -1.44 3.82
N SER A 211 4.89 -0.75 4.56
CA SER A 211 6.24 -0.52 4.05
C SER A 211 7.34 -0.61 5.09
N SER A 212 7.13 -0.05 6.30
CA SER A 212 8.25 0.18 7.21
C SER A 212 8.78 -1.13 7.82
N ILE A 213 7.89 -2.03 8.26
CA ILE A 213 8.24 -3.36 8.78
C ILE A 213 8.98 -4.16 7.70
N LEU A 214 8.40 -4.21 6.49
CA LEU A 214 8.98 -4.91 5.36
C LEU A 214 10.35 -4.34 4.97
N GLY A 215 10.47 -3.02 4.87
CA GLY A 215 11.75 -2.37 4.55
C GLY A 215 12.85 -2.69 5.55
N ARG A 216 12.52 -2.80 6.84
CA ARG A 216 13.48 -3.24 7.87
C ARG A 216 13.83 -4.72 7.74
N MET A 217 12.88 -5.57 7.37
CA MET A 217 13.14 -7.00 7.12
C MET A 217 14.08 -7.19 5.92
N ALA A 218 13.80 -6.52 4.81
CA ALA A 218 14.56 -6.62 3.58
C ALA A 218 15.96 -5.98 3.69
N GLY A 219 16.10 -4.94 4.51
CA GLY A 219 17.39 -4.25 4.69
C GLY A 219 17.97 -3.75 3.37
N THR A 220 19.07 -4.36 2.91
CA THR A 220 19.75 -4.03 1.64
C THR A 220 19.49 -5.04 0.52
N GLU A 221 18.64 -6.03 0.75
CA GLU A 221 18.30 -7.03 -0.25
C GLU A 221 17.54 -6.41 -1.44
N THR A 222 17.75 -7.00 -2.60
CA THR A 222 16.87 -6.74 -3.74
C THR A 222 15.51 -7.37 -3.50
N VAL A 223 14.47 -6.87 -4.18
CA VAL A 223 13.12 -7.45 -4.07
C VAL A 223 13.11 -8.93 -4.45
N GLN A 224 13.90 -9.34 -5.45
CA GLN A 224 14.03 -10.74 -5.84
C GLN A 224 14.64 -11.61 -4.74
N GLN A 225 15.68 -11.11 -4.05
CA GLN A 225 16.32 -11.82 -2.93
C GLN A 225 15.33 -11.97 -1.78
N PHE A 226 14.69 -10.89 -1.38
CA PHE A 226 13.68 -10.88 -0.32
C PHE A 226 12.49 -11.81 -0.64
N ALA A 227 11.99 -11.80 -1.89
CA ALA A 227 10.93 -12.72 -2.33
C ALA A 227 11.36 -14.19 -2.24
N ALA A 228 12.59 -14.52 -2.68
CA ALA A 228 13.11 -15.88 -2.62
C ALA A 228 13.32 -16.37 -1.18
N GLU A 229 13.82 -15.51 -0.30
CA GLU A 229 14.00 -15.83 1.13
C GLU A 229 12.65 -16.01 1.84
N THR A 230 11.70 -15.08 1.59
CA THR A 230 10.33 -15.16 2.11
C THR A 230 9.64 -16.46 1.67
N ASN A 231 9.74 -16.81 0.39
CA ASN A 231 9.22 -18.07 -0.14
C ASN A 231 9.86 -19.29 0.52
N THR A 232 11.17 -19.28 0.69
CA THR A 232 11.92 -20.37 1.33
C THR A 232 11.55 -20.54 2.79
N ALA A 233 11.45 -19.45 3.54
CA ALA A 233 11.06 -19.46 4.95
C ALA A 233 9.66 -20.04 5.20
N GLN A 234 8.76 -19.92 4.21
CA GLN A 234 7.37 -20.40 4.29
C GLN A 234 7.12 -21.68 3.46
N ALA A 235 8.15 -22.32 2.91
CA ALA A 235 8.03 -23.43 1.96
C ALA A 235 7.12 -24.57 2.41
N SER A 236 7.14 -24.92 3.71
CA SER A 236 6.30 -25.99 4.27
C SER A 236 4.79 -25.68 4.27
N ARG A 237 4.40 -24.41 4.10
CA ARG A 237 3.00 -23.95 4.15
C ARG A 237 2.42 -23.66 2.75
N ILE A 238 3.27 -23.42 1.77
CA ILE A 238 2.86 -23.00 0.40
C ILE A 238 1.83 -23.94 -0.20
N SER A 239 2.08 -25.26 -0.19
CA SER A 239 1.16 -26.24 -0.78
C SER A 239 -0.22 -26.22 -0.13
N GLY A 240 -0.29 -25.99 1.18
CA GLY A 240 -1.55 -25.85 1.91
C GLY A 240 -2.34 -24.61 1.47
N TRP A 241 -1.67 -23.48 1.30
CA TRP A 241 -2.31 -22.25 0.83
C TRP A 241 -2.76 -22.33 -0.63
N MET A 242 -2.03 -23.05 -1.46
CA MET A 242 -2.41 -23.28 -2.87
C MET A 242 -3.57 -24.27 -3.04
N SER A 243 -3.78 -25.17 -2.11
CA SER A 243 -4.87 -26.19 -2.20
C SER A 243 -6.21 -25.67 -1.68
N GLY A 244 -6.23 -24.52 -1.04
CA GLY A 244 -7.45 -23.90 -0.51
C GLY A 244 -8.38 -23.39 -1.61
N THR A 245 -9.65 -23.18 -1.26
CA THR A 245 -10.61 -22.51 -2.14
C THR A 245 -10.34 -21.01 -2.17
N SER A 246 -10.49 -20.38 -3.35
CA SER A 246 -10.42 -18.91 -3.49
C SER A 246 -11.73 -18.28 -3.03
N ASN A 247 -11.95 -18.25 -1.72
CA ASN A 247 -13.06 -17.52 -1.11
C ASN A 247 -12.53 -16.19 -0.56
N PHE A 248 -12.83 -15.10 -1.23
CA PHE A 248 -12.30 -13.78 -0.87
C PHE A 248 -12.85 -13.25 0.47
N ASP A 249 -14.08 -13.63 0.85
CA ASP A 249 -14.61 -13.27 2.16
C ASP A 249 -13.88 -14.01 3.30
N ASP A 250 -13.42 -15.24 3.05
CA ASP A 250 -12.58 -15.95 4.02
C ASP A 250 -11.21 -15.32 4.14
N TRP A 251 -10.65 -14.81 3.05
CA TRP A 251 -9.36 -14.12 3.06
C TRP A 251 -9.45 -12.78 3.81
N ALA A 252 -10.50 -12.00 3.54
CA ALA A 252 -10.74 -10.75 4.26
C ALA A 252 -10.97 -10.98 5.76
N TRP A 253 -11.76 -12.00 6.12
CA TRP A 253 -11.97 -12.34 7.53
C TRP A 253 -10.67 -12.75 8.21
N GLU A 254 -9.83 -13.54 7.57
CA GLU A 254 -8.52 -13.94 8.08
C GLU A 254 -7.61 -12.71 8.30
N GLY A 255 -7.61 -11.74 7.36
CA GLY A 255 -6.90 -10.47 7.51
C GLY A 255 -7.41 -9.66 8.70
N HIS A 256 -8.73 -9.58 8.86
CA HIS A 256 -9.36 -8.93 10.00
C HIS A 256 -8.95 -9.56 11.35
N GLU A 257 -8.98 -10.89 11.50
CA GLU A 257 -8.53 -11.58 12.72
C GLU A 257 -7.04 -11.33 13.02
N ILE A 258 -6.21 -11.23 11.97
CA ILE A 258 -4.79 -10.87 12.12
C ILE A 258 -4.65 -9.41 12.55
N ALA A 259 -5.45 -8.48 12.03
CA ALA A 259 -5.44 -7.10 12.46
C ALA A 259 -5.76 -6.97 13.95
N GLU A 260 -6.78 -7.68 14.44
CA GLU A 260 -7.14 -7.68 15.86
C GLU A 260 -6.01 -8.18 16.75
N THR A 261 -5.35 -9.25 16.36
CA THR A 261 -4.42 -9.98 17.23
C THR A 261 -2.96 -9.56 17.08
N ALA A 262 -2.53 -9.26 15.85
CA ALA A 262 -1.14 -9.00 15.52
C ALA A 262 -0.85 -7.51 15.22
N VAL A 263 -1.86 -6.73 14.82
CA VAL A 263 -1.69 -5.29 14.60
C VAL A 263 -2.07 -4.52 15.86
N TYR A 264 -3.37 -4.38 16.12
CA TYR A 264 -3.87 -3.65 17.29
C TYR A 264 -3.52 -4.33 18.62
N GLY A 265 -3.59 -5.67 18.66
CA GLY A 265 -3.30 -6.46 19.87
C GLY A 265 -1.84 -6.48 20.30
N LYS A 266 -0.92 -5.92 19.49
CA LYS A 266 0.51 -5.81 19.80
C LYS A 266 0.98 -4.38 19.98
N LEU A 267 0.09 -3.40 19.88
CA LEU A 267 0.42 -2.02 20.21
C LEU A 267 0.85 -1.90 21.69
N PRO A 268 1.83 -1.02 22.00
CA PRO A 268 2.27 -0.76 23.37
C PRO A 268 1.12 -0.33 24.30
N HIS A 269 0.17 0.42 23.76
CA HIS A 269 -1.05 0.81 24.44
C HIS A 269 -2.27 0.25 23.71
N LEU A 270 -3.20 -0.34 24.46
CA LEU A 270 -4.42 -0.89 23.88
C LEU A 270 -5.35 0.23 23.43
N ILE A 271 -5.66 0.24 22.14
CA ILE A 271 -6.69 1.11 21.58
C ILE A 271 -8.05 0.45 21.79
N PRO A 272 -9.03 1.14 22.40
CA PRO A 272 -10.38 0.58 22.59
C PRO A 272 -11.04 0.26 21.25
N VAL A 273 -11.93 -0.73 21.25
CA VAL A 273 -12.83 -0.98 20.13
C VAL A 273 -13.90 0.12 20.12
N GLU A 274 -14.04 0.79 18.98
CA GLU A 274 -14.96 1.89 18.79
C GLU A 274 -16.28 1.43 18.17
N LYS A 275 -17.37 2.14 18.48
CA LYS A 275 -18.62 1.94 17.74
C LYS A 275 -18.42 2.43 16.31
N PRO A 276 -18.82 1.65 15.30
CA PRO A 276 -18.67 2.04 13.91
C PRO A 276 -19.35 3.37 13.62
N VAL A 277 -18.60 4.31 13.02
CA VAL A 277 -19.09 5.56 12.45
C VAL A 277 -18.39 5.77 11.11
N GLU A 278 -19.04 6.45 10.20
CA GLU A 278 -18.44 6.83 8.93
C GLU A 278 -17.56 8.06 9.14
N ILE A 279 -16.28 7.97 8.74
CA ILE A 279 -15.34 9.09 8.76
C ILE A 279 -14.72 9.26 7.37
N ASP A 280 -14.84 10.46 6.81
CA ASP A 280 -14.28 10.80 5.49
C ASP A 280 -12.79 11.12 5.56
N SER A 281 -12.31 11.62 6.68
CA SER A 281 -10.92 11.98 6.91
C SER A 281 -10.56 11.86 8.38
N CYS A 282 -9.27 11.81 8.70
CA CYS A 282 -8.83 11.80 10.10
C CYS A 282 -9.17 13.10 10.85
N ALA A 283 -9.37 14.20 10.11
CA ALA A 283 -9.80 15.49 10.64
C ALA A 283 -11.33 15.64 10.75
N GLY A 284 -12.07 14.84 9.98
CA GLY A 284 -13.50 15.06 9.76
C GLY A 284 -14.40 14.71 10.95
N ASP A 285 -13.86 13.96 11.91
CA ASP A 285 -14.57 13.61 13.14
C ASP A 285 -13.82 14.15 14.35
N ASP A 286 -14.24 15.33 14.83
CA ASP A 286 -13.65 16.00 16.01
C ASP A 286 -13.63 15.13 17.27
N ASN A 287 -14.50 14.12 17.35
CA ASN A 287 -14.60 13.26 18.52
C ASN A 287 -13.71 12.02 18.43
N ILE A 288 -13.56 11.43 17.24
CA ILE A 288 -12.81 10.18 17.04
C ILE A 288 -11.45 10.46 16.43
N GLY A 289 -11.38 11.23 15.35
CA GLY A 289 -10.11 11.54 14.66
C GLY A 289 -9.10 12.21 15.58
N ASN A 290 -9.48 13.28 16.29
CA ASN A 290 -8.59 13.98 17.22
C ASN A 290 -8.14 13.11 18.38
N ARG A 291 -9.00 12.20 18.87
CA ARG A 291 -8.62 11.26 19.92
C ARG A 291 -7.59 10.24 19.42
N LEU A 292 -7.76 9.68 18.23
CA LEU A 292 -6.81 8.75 17.63
C LEU A 292 -5.46 9.42 17.37
N LEU A 293 -5.47 10.67 16.93
CA LEU A 293 -4.28 11.49 16.74
C LEU A 293 -3.49 11.74 18.05
N ALA A 294 -4.19 11.73 19.19
CA ALA A 294 -3.56 11.91 20.50
C ALA A 294 -2.96 10.62 21.07
N LEU A 295 -3.21 9.48 20.44
CA LEU A 295 -2.74 8.18 20.93
C LEU A 295 -1.30 7.84 20.59
N HIS A 296 -0.63 8.69 19.84
CA HIS A 296 0.76 8.56 19.40
C HIS A 296 1.51 7.36 20.02
N GLU A 297 1.79 6.35 19.20
CA GLU A 297 2.43 5.09 19.62
C GLU A 297 3.90 5.08 19.20
N ASP A 298 4.78 4.68 20.14
CA ASP A 298 6.20 4.46 19.85
C ASP A 298 6.41 3.00 19.47
N LEU A 299 6.59 2.73 18.18
CA LEU A 299 6.77 1.39 17.64
C LEU A 299 8.25 1.12 17.36
N GLU A 300 8.86 0.30 18.18
CA GLU A 300 10.26 -0.07 18.07
C GLU A 300 10.46 -1.60 17.90
N GLN A 301 11.65 -2.07 18.28
CA GLN A 301 12.07 -3.46 18.09
C GLN A 301 11.05 -4.50 18.61
N PRO A 302 10.41 -4.35 19.78
CA PRO A 302 9.42 -5.34 20.24
C PRO A 302 8.22 -5.48 19.28
N TYR A 303 7.74 -4.36 18.70
CA TYR A 303 6.66 -4.38 17.73
C TYR A 303 7.12 -4.96 16.39
N GLN A 304 8.32 -4.58 15.92
CA GLN A 304 8.95 -5.15 14.73
C GLN A 304 9.09 -6.68 14.86
N ASP A 305 9.60 -7.18 15.98
CA ASP A 305 9.81 -8.62 16.21
C ASP A 305 8.51 -9.41 16.25
N ALA A 306 7.43 -8.80 16.79
CA ALA A 306 6.11 -9.42 16.81
C ALA A 306 5.44 -9.42 15.43
N SER A 307 5.65 -8.38 14.62
CA SER A 307 4.94 -8.15 13.36
C SER A 307 5.65 -8.77 12.16
N ALA A 308 6.97 -8.74 12.09
CA ALA A 308 7.76 -9.22 10.95
C ALA A 308 7.44 -10.67 10.53
N PRO A 309 7.27 -11.66 11.43
CA PRO A 309 6.88 -13.01 11.03
C PRO A 309 5.50 -13.07 10.40
N VAL A 310 4.58 -12.19 10.83
CA VAL A 310 3.21 -12.11 10.28
C VAL A 310 3.26 -11.50 8.88
N VAL A 311 3.98 -10.40 8.68
CA VAL A 311 4.20 -9.77 7.38
C VAL A 311 4.80 -10.78 6.40
N GLN A 312 5.86 -11.49 6.80
CA GLN A 312 6.48 -12.51 5.96
C GLN A 312 5.49 -13.62 5.56
N GLN A 313 4.69 -14.08 6.52
CA GLN A 313 3.67 -15.11 6.26
C GLN A 313 2.59 -14.60 5.30
N GLN A 314 2.11 -13.37 5.47
CA GLN A 314 1.05 -12.80 4.63
C GLN A 314 1.53 -12.57 3.20
N LEU A 315 2.76 -12.09 2.99
CA LEU A 315 3.35 -11.93 1.65
C LEU A 315 3.47 -13.29 0.93
N ALA A 316 4.00 -14.31 1.61
CA ALA A 316 4.12 -15.64 1.02
C ALA A 316 2.76 -16.28 0.73
N LYS A 317 1.80 -16.11 1.64
CA LYS A 317 0.43 -16.61 1.48
C LYS A 317 -0.28 -15.93 0.30
N ALA A 318 -0.15 -14.61 0.17
CA ALA A 318 -0.68 -13.84 -0.96
C ALA A 318 -0.11 -14.38 -2.29
N GLY A 319 1.21 -14.53 -2.39
CA GLY A 319 1.86 -15.08 -3.59
C GLY A 319 1.39 -16.49 -3.93
N ALA A 320 1.30 -17.39 -2.94
CA ALA A 320 0.82 -18.76 -3.14
C ALA A 320 -0.65 -18.80 -3.60
N ARG A 321 -1.52 -18.00 -2.99
CA ARG A 321 -2.95 -17.91 -3.34
C ARG A 321 -3.15 -17.26 -4.71
N LEU A 322 -2.35 -16.25 -5.06
CA LEU A 322 -2.35 -15.63 -6.39
C LEU A 322 -1.96 -16.63 -7.45
N ALA A 323 -0.91 -17.42 -7.24
CA ALA A 323 -0.50 -18.48 -8.16
C ALA A 323 -1.60 -19.53 -8.35
N ALA A 324 -2.22 -19.99 -7.26
CA ALA A 324 -3.31 -20.95 -7.32
C ALA A 324 -4.51 -20.40 -8.11
N LEU A 325 -4.90 -19.16 -7.84
CA LEU A 325 -6.00 -18.47 -8.52
C LEU A 325 -5.74 -18.34 -10.03
N LEU A 326 -4.54 -17.87 -10.41
CA LEU A 326 -4.19 -17.70 -11.82
C LEU A 326 -4.02 -19.05 -12.54
N ASN A 327 -3.46 -20.06 -11.86
CA ASN A 327 -3.40 -21.43 -12.37
C ASN A 327 -4.79 -21.99 -12.63
N ASP A 328 -5.80 -21.63 -11.84
CA ASP A 328 -7.18 -22.06 -12.07
C ASP A 328 -7.87 -21.30 -13.23
N ILE A 329 -7.68 -19.99 -13.32
CA ILE A 329 -8.35 -19.12 -14.30
C ILE A 329 -7.78 -19.30 -15.71
N LEU A 330 -6.47 -19.48 -15.83
CA LEU A 330 -5.73 -19.44 -17.10
C LEU A 330 -5.19 -20.80 -17.58
N LYS A 331 -5.73 -21.90 -17.09
CA LYS A 331 -5.37 -23.29 -17.54
C LYS A 331 -5.36 -23.44 -19.05
#